data_32d176b9a339c98e8d1d1cf267026bb2
#
_entry.id   32d176b9a339c98e8d1d1cf267026bb2
#
_cell.length_a   1.000
_cell.length_b   1.000
_cell.length_c   1.000
_cell.angle_alpha   90.00
_cell.angle_beta   90.00
_cell.angle_gamma   90.00
#
_symmetry.space_group_name_H-M   'P 1'
#
loop_
_entity.id
_entity.type
_entity.pdbx_description
1 polymer ?
#
loop_
_entity_poly.entity_id
_entity_poly.type
_entity_poly.pdbx_seq_one_letter_code
_entity_poly.pdbx_strand_id
1 'polypeptide(L)'
;MADVPTQVQTQKAIFAYGSNASGPFSLSNLVNSSGVVASDVTGVGTARAGLAAAGYGVDKAIFAYGTTSGASEIVSMSNLVTNAGVVGSDVSGVGTARSALAAARYGTQTAIFAYGGTSGKVSMSNLVNSSGVIASDVSGVGTARQNLAAAEYGGISSRKAIFAYGETSGNVSLSNLVNTSGVIASDVTGVGTARRDLGAAMYGGDKAIFAYGYISSYSSLSNLVSNSGVVASDTSGVGSARAGVRAANYGADKAIFAYGYNAYVSMSNLVNSSGVVGSDVTGVGTDRGSLGAAGYSVSA
;
A
#
# COMPACT_ATOMS: atom_id res chain seq x y z
N MET A 1 6.59 35.76 5.96
CA MET A 1 6.40 34.56 5.11
C MET A 1 6.48 33.39 6.04
N ALA A 2 5.42 32.59 6.19
CA ALA A 2 5.49 31.37 6.98
C ALA A 2 6.46 30.42 6.26
N ASP A 3 7.41 29.91 7.00
CA ASP A 3 8.39 28.93 6.52
C ASP A 3 7.61 27.70 6.02
N VAL A 4 7.54 27.49 4.72
CA VAL A 4 6.96 26.26 4.15
C VAL A 4 7.95 25.16 4.49
N PRO A 5 7.59 24.18 5.34
CA PRO A 5 8.51 23.13 5.71
C PRO A 5 9.05 22.46 4.45
N THR A 6 10.37 22.38 4.33
CA THR A 6 11.00 21.67 3.21
C THR A 6 10.46 20.25 3.20
N GLN A 7 9.64 19.93 2.22
CA GLN A 7 9.04 18.60 2.08
C GLN A 7 10.15 17.61 1.75
N VAL A 8 10.37 16.64 2.62
CA VAL A 8 11.40 15.62 2.46
C VAL A 8 10.73 14.28 2.17
N GLN A 9 11.34 13.46 1.33
CA GLN A 9 10.87 12.09 1.05
C GLN A 9 11.05 11.19 2.28
N THR A 10 10.17 10.20 2.42
CA THR A 10 10.25 9.22 3.50
C THR A 10 11.50 8.37 3.41
N GLN A 11 12.17 8.18 4.54
CA GLN A 11 13.43 7.45 4.65
C GLN A 11 13.25 6.02 5.12
N LYS A 12 12.20 5.73 5.89
CA LYS A 12 11.94 4.43 6.52
C LYS A 12 10.58 3.90 6.10
N ALA A 13 10.40 2.60 6.20
CA ALA A 13 9.12 1.95 5.93
C ALA A 13 8.72 1.02 7.07
N ILE A 14 7.45 0.67 7.12
CA ILE A 14 6.88 -0.27 8.08
C ILE A 14 5.96 -1.23 7.35
N PHE A 15 6.07 -2.52 7.66
CA PHE A 15 5.12 -3.57 7.32
C PHE A 15 4.43 -4.01 8.61
N ALA A 16 3.11 -4.05 8.65
CA ALA A 16 2.41 -4.46 9.86
C ALA A 16 1.12 -5.22 9.56
N TYR A 17 0.70 -5.99 10.57
CA TYR A 17 -0.50 -6.84 10.49
C TYR A 17 -0.35 -7.98 9.47
N GLY A 18 -1.46 -8.41 8.85
CA GLY A 18 -1.47 -9.51 7.89
C GLY A 18 -1.84 -10.85 8.53
N SER A 19 -1.82 -11.91 7.76
CA SER A 19 -2.17 -13.26 8.22
C SER A 19 -1.32 -14.34 7.56
N ASN A 20 -1.25 -15.49 8.21
CA ASN A 20 -0.83 -16.75 7.62
C ASN A 20 -1.83 -17.88 7.98
N ALA A 21 -1.41 -19.13 7.86
CA ALA A 21 -2.26 -20.26 8.18
C ALA A 21 -2.71 -20.32 9.65
N SER A 22 -1.99 -19.65 10.56
CA SER A 22 -2.33 -19.59 11.99
C SER A 22 -3.36 -18.50 12.33
N GLY A 23 -3.65 -17.61 11.39
CA GLY A 23 -4.60 -16.51 11.54
C GLY A 23 -3.97 -15.12 11.37
N PRO A 24 -4.71 -14.05 11.71
CA PRO A 24 -4.24 -12.69 11.60
C PRO A 24 -3.25 -12.31 12.72
N PHE A 25 -2.38 -11.36 12.43
CA PHE A 25 -1.38 -10.80 13.34
C PHE A 25 -1.54 -9.29 13.51
N SER A 26 -0.96 -8.77 14.61
CA SER A 26 -0.75 -7.33 14.83
C SER A 26 0.75 -6.96 14.86
N LEU A 27 1.65 -7.90 14.54
CA LEU A 27 3.09 -7.71 14.47
C LEU A 27 3.47 -6.61 13.47
N SER A 28 4.62 -5.97 13.70
CA SER A 28 5.21 -5.04 12.73
C SER A 28 6.71 -5.30 12.50
N ASN A 29 7.20 -4.91 11.33
CA ASN A 29 8.61 -4.92 10.97
C ASN A 29 8.99 -3.57 10.40
N LEU A 30 10.00 -2.96 10.97
CA LEU A 30 10.54 -1.69 10.51
C LEU A 30 11.56 -1.93 9.41
N VAL A 31 11.62 -1.01 8.46
CA VAL A 31 12.64 -0.99 7.39
C VAL A 31 13.43 0.30 7.51
N ASN A 32 14.74 0.18 7.60
CA ASN A 32 15.61 1.36 7.68
C ASN A 32 15.82 2.01 6.30
N SER A 33 16.54 3.14 6.27
CA SER A 33 16.83 3.90 5.05
C SER A 33 17.72 3.16 4.03
N SER A 34 18.32 2.03 4.42
CA SER A 34 19.09 1.15 3.53
C SER A 34 18.26 -0.02 2.99
N GLY A 35 16.97 -0.15 3.38
CA GLY A 35 16.09 -1.24 2.96
C GLY A 35 16.23 -2.53 3.78
N VAL A 36 16.91 -2.49 4.92
CA VAL A 36 17.04 -3.66 5.80
C VAL A 36 15.77 -3.78 6.64
N VAL A 37 15.12 -4.95 6.55
CA VAL A 37 13.95 -5.31 7.37
C VAL A 37 14.43 -5.77 8.74
N ALA A 38 13.89 -5.20 9.81
CA ALA A 38 14.17 -5.60 11.18
C ALA A 38 13.26 -6.78 11.61
N SER A 39 13.65 -7.49 12.67
CA SER A 39 12.85 -8.55 13.29
C SER A 39 11.48 -8.03 13.76
N ASP A 40 10.59 -8.98 14.10
CA ASP A 40 9.24 -8.68 14.56
C ASP A 40 9.26 -7.78 15.81
N VAL A 41 8.43 -6.75 15.77
CA VAL A 41 8.06 -5.95 16.94
C VAL A 41 6.71 -6.48 17.44
N THR A 42 6.58 -6.62 18.76
CA THR A 42 5.35 -7.06 19.41
C THR A 42 4.14 -6.27 18.88
N GLY A 43 3.09 -7.00 18.55
CA GLY A 43 1.88 -6.43 17.96
C GLY A 43 1.15 -5.45 18.88
N VAL A 44 0.59 -4.42 18.28
CA VAL A 44 -0.28 -3.42 18.93
C VAL A 44 -1.61 -3.37 18.22
N GLY A 45 -2.68 -3.23 18.97
CA GLY A 45 -4.04 -3.21 18.46
C GLY A 45 -4.58 -4.57 18.03
N THR A 46 -5.77 -4.56 17.45
CA THR A 46 -6.48 -5.77 17.03
C THR A 46 -5.82 -6.39 15.80
N ALA A 47 -5.45 -7.67 15.89
CA ALA A 47 -4.87 -8.45 14.80
C ALA A 47 -5.83 -8.53 13.61
N ARG A 48 -5.36 -8.24 12.39
CA ARG A 48 -6.19 -8.23 11.19
C ARG A 48 -5.38 -8.36 9.89
N ALA A 49 -6.06 -8.72 8.82
CA ALA A 49 -5.50 -8.86 7.48
C ALA A 49 -6.37 -8.14 6.43
N GLY A 50 -5.91 -8.05 5.19
CA GLY A 50 -6.65 -7.38 4.12
C GLY A 50 -6.87 -5.89 4.35
N LEU A 51 -6.08 -5.28 5.21
CA LEU A 51 -6.07 -3.85 5.50
C LEU A 51 -5.22 -3.10 4.47
N ALA A 52 -5.28 -1.77 4.50
CA ALA A 52 -4.39 -0.92 3.74
C ALA A 52 -3.61 0.03 4.64
N ALA A 53 -2.54 0.63 4.11
CA ALA A 53 -1.75 1.61 4.82
C ALA A 53 -1.24 2.71 3.87
N ALA A 54 -1.07 3.91 4.40
CA ALA A 54 -0.47 5.03 3.69
C ALA A 54 0.28 5.94 4.66
N GLY A 55 1.25 6.67 4.14
CA GLY A 55 1.84 7.79 4.86
C GLY A 55 0.88 8.97 4.93
N TYR A 56 0.91 9.76 6.02
CA TYR A 56 0.19 11.03 6.17
C TYR A 56 1.03 12.02 6.97
N GLY A 57 0.59 13.25 7.05
CA GLY A 57 1.42 14.30 7.64
C GLY A 57 2.72 14.43 6.86
N VAL A 58 3.80 14.75 7.53
CA VAL A 58 5.12 14.80 6.90
C VAL A 58 5.81 13.44 6.97
N ASP A 59 5.69 12.75 8.13
CA ASP A 59 6.60 11.69 8.58
C ASP A 59 5.89 10.52 9.30
N LYS A 60 4.58 10.40 9.17
CA LYS A 60 3.76 9.40 9.87
C LYS A 60 3.08 8.45 8.91
N ALA A 61 2.53 7.36 9.42
CA ALA A 61 1.73 6.41 8.66
C ALA A 61 0.45 6.01 9.41
N ILE A 62 -0.51 5.49 8.67
CA ILE A 62 -1.79 4.98 9.18
C ILE A 62 -2.09 3.64 8.55
N PHE A 63 -2.54 2.70 9.36
CA PHE A 63 -3.12 1.42 8.97
C PHE A 63 -4.62 1.45 9.25
N ALA A 64 -5.47 1.08 8.31
CA ALA A 64 -6.90 1.10 8.55
C ALA A 64 -7.66 -0.01 7.82
N TYR A 65 -8.88 -0.29 8.33
CA TYR A 65 -9.80 -1.29 7.80
C TYR A 65 -9.28 -2.73 7.94
N GLY A 66 -9.79 -3.63 7.12
CA GLY A 66 -9.39 -5.04 7.09
C GLY A 66 -10.39 -5.99 7.76
N THR A 67 -9.96 -7.21 8.05
CA THR A 67 -10.76 -8.26 8.70
C THR A 67 -10.00 -8.85 9.87
N THR A 68 -10.70 -9.12 10.99
CA THR A 68 -10.11 -9.58 12.26
C THR A 68 -10.02 -11.10 12.32
N SER A 69 -11.13 -11.81 12.38
CA SER A 69 -11.17 -13.27 12.49
C SER A 69 -11.90 -13.88 11.30
N GLY A 70 -11.15 -14.42 10.33
CA GLY A 70 -11.76 -14.97 9.12
C GLY A 70 -12.34 -13.88 8.18
N ALA A 71 -12.93 -14.30 7.07
CA ALA A 71 -13.41 -13.40 6.02
C ALA A 71 -14.71 -12.62 6.36
N SER A 72 -15.31 -12.85 7.54
CA SER A 72 -16.66 -12.36 7.86
C SER A 72 -16.71 -11.16 8.82
N GLU A 73 -15.63 -10.83 9.52
CA GLU A 73 -15.63 -9.72 10.48
C GLU A 73 -14.76 -8.56 9.94
N ILE A 74 -15.35 -7.80 9.05
CA ILE A 74 -14.72 -6.61 8.47
C ILE A 74 -14.87 -5.40 9.40
N VAL A 75 -13.81 -4.62 9.50
CA VAL A 75 -13.72 -3.47 10.42
C VAL A 75 -13.32 -2.19 9.71
N SER A 76 -13.59 -1.05 10.36
CA SER A 76 -13.18 0.29 9.90
C SER A 76 -12.18 0.97 10.83
N MET A 77 -11.72 0.30 11.89
CA MET A 77 -10.74 0.83 12.85
C MET A 77 -9.41 1.19 12.18
N SER A 78 -8.65 2.04 12.85
CA SER A 78 -7.32 2.46 12.37
C SER A 78 -6.29 2.48 13.49
N ASN A 79 -5.00 2.44 13.11
CA ASN A 79 -3.86 2.63 14.00
C ASN A 79 -2.92 3.64 13.37
N LEU A 80 -2.57 4.63 14.13
CA LEU A 80 -1.60 5.66 13.74
C LEU A 80 -0.18 5.18 14.05
N VAL A 81 0.76 5.55 13.21
CA VAL A 81 2.19 5.26 13.39
C VAL A 81 2.94 6.57 13.53
N THR A 82 3.73 6.68 14.58
CA THR A 82 4.58 7.86 14.82
C THR A 82 5.76 7.90 13.85
N ASN A 83 6.47 9.01 13.79
CA ASN A 83 7.71 9.15 13.03
C ASN A 83 8.90 8.29 13.55
N ALA A 84 8.74 7.68 14.73
CA ALA A 84 9.67 6.68 15.26
C ALA A 84 9.28 5.23 14.87
N GLY A 85 8.18 5.04 14.13
CA GLY A 85 7.67 3.72 13.74
C GLY A 85 6.87 3.01 14.83
N VAL A 86 6.45 3.71 15.87
CA VAL A 86 5.63 3.14 16.95
C VAL A 86 4.16 3.11 16.52
N VAL A 87 3.58 1.92 16.48
CA VAL A 87 2.15 1.71 16.20
C VAL A 87 1.35 2.04 17.46
N GLY A 88 0.35 2.90 17.33
CA GLY A 88 -0.58 3.26 18.40
C GLY A 88 -1.72 2.24 18.55
N SER A 89 -2.47 2.34 19.67
CA SER A 89 -3.68 1.55 19.91
C SER A 89 -4.76 1.80 18.85
N ASP A 90 -5.78 0.96 18.86
CA ASP A 90 -6.91 1.09 17.94
C ASP A 90 -7.65 2.42 18.14
N VAL A 91 -7.93 3.08 17.04
CA VAL A 91 -8.80 4.25 16.94
C VAL A 91 -10.14 3.78 16.37
N SER A 92 -11.24 4.25 16.95
CA SER A 92 -12.59 3.92 16.49
C SER A 92 -12.76 4.12 14.98
N GLY A 93 -13.42 3.17 14.34
CA GLY A 93 -13.60 3.16 12.91
C GLY A 93 -14.46 4.30 12.37
N VAL A 94 -14.14 4.78 11.19
CA VAL A 94 -14.89 5.78 10.44
C VAL A 94 -15.22 5.23 9.06
N GLY A 95 -16.42 5.52 8.57
CA GLY A 95 -16.92 5.05 7.28
C GLY A 95 -17.29 3.57 7.27
N THR A 96 -17.66 3.08 6.10
CA THR A 96 -18.09 1.70 5.89
C THR A 96 -16.92 0.73 6.05
N ALA A 97 -17.06 -0.23 6.96
CA ALA A 97 -16.10 -1.30 7.18
C ALA A 97 -15.87 -2.11 5.89
N ARG A 98 -14.62 -2.36 5.52
CA ARG A 98 -14.27 -3.11 4.31
C ARG A 98 -12.85 -3.66 4.37
N SER A 99 -12.57 -4.64 3.52
CA SER A 99 -11.26 -5.28 3.40
C SER A 99 -10.78 -5.29 1.95
N ALA A 100 -9.56 -5.76 1.71
CA ALA A 100 -8.97 -5.89 0.38
C ALA A 100 -8.97 -4.56 -0.43
N LEU A 101 -8.90 -3.46 0.28
CA LEU A 101 -8.82 -2.09 -0.23
C LEU A 101 -7.35 -1.70 -0.46
N ALA A 102 -7.15 -0.52 -1.04
CA ALA A 102 -5.82 0.07 -1.17
C ALA A 102 -5.78 1.48 -0.60
N ALA A 103 -4.57 1.99 -0.36
CA ALA A 103 -4.35 3.35 0.13
C ALA A 103 -3.07 3.94 -0.43
N ALA A 104 -3.04 5.25 -0.59
CA ALA A 104 -1.85 6.00 -1.01
C ALA A 104 -1.88 7.44 -0.46
N ARG A 105 -0.72 8.07 -0.43
CA ARG A 105 -0.62 9.52 -0.19
C ARG A 105 -1.04 10.28 -1.44
N TYR A 106 -1.62 11.46 -1.23
CA TYR A 106 -1.83 12.50 -2.25
C TYR A 106 -1.63 13.88 -1.61
N GLY A 107 -1.55 14.92 -2.42
CA GLY A 107 -1.27 16.25 -1.89
C GLY A 107 0.04 16.27 -1.10
N THR A 108 0.17 17.19 -0.17
CA THR A 108 1.40 17.36 0.60
C THR A 108 1.47 16.49 1.86
N GLN A 109 0.33 16.31 2.56
CA GLN A 109 0.29 15.67 3.89
C GLN A 109 -0.94 14.77 4.10
N THR A 110 -1.65 14.43 3.04
CA THR A 110 -2.92 13.73 3.07
C THR A 110 -2.81 12.32 2.50
N ALA A 111 -3.76 11.46 2.82
CA ALA A 111 -3.87 10.12 2.27
C ALA A 111 -5.31 9.79 1.90
N ILE A 112 -5.49 8.73 1.13
CA ILE A 112 -6.79 8.24 0.69
C ILE A 112 -6.81 6.71 0.79
N PHE A 113 -7.89 6.18 1.36
CA PHE A 113 -8.28 4.78 1.29
C PHE A 113 -9.41 4.63 0.29
N ALA A 114 -9.35 3.69 -0.65
CA ALA A 114 -10.41 3.53 -1.62
C ALA A 114 -10.61 2.09 -2.06
N TYR A 115 -11.81 1.83 -2.62
CA TYR A 115 -12.25 0.53 -3.12
C TYR A 115 -12.35 -0.53 -2.02
N GLY A 116 -12.24 -1.80 -2.38
CA GLY A 116 -12.29 -2.95 -1.46
C GLY A 116 -13.61 -3.71 -1.51
N GLY A 117 -13.81 -4.57 -0.53
CA GLY A 117 -14.99 -5.43 -0.41
C GLY A 117 -15.69 -5.28 0.93
N THR A 118 -17.03 -5.33 0.87
CA THR A 118 -17.98 -5.46 1.97
C THR A 118 -18.71 -6.82 1.79
N SER A 119 -20.02 -6.86 1.73
CA SER A 119 -20.79 -7.98 1.15
C SER A 119 -20.66 -8.06 -0.38
N GLY A 120 -20.18 -6.99 -1.01
CA GLY A 120 -19.86 -6.87 -2.44
C GLY A 120 -18.67 -5.93 -2.63
N LYS A 121 -18.20 -5.81 -3.86
CA LYS A 121 -17.12 -4.88 -4.19
C LYS A 121 -17.64 -3.44 -4.22
N VAL A 122 -16.82 -2.50 -3.77
CA VAL A 122 -17.17 -1.07 -3.67
C VAL A 122 -16.11 -0.19 -4.34
N SER A 123 -16.51 1.05 -4.68
CA SER A 123 -15.61 2.07 -5.25
C SER A 123 -15.51 3.33 -4.38
N MET A 124 -16.14 3.34 -3.20
CA MET A 124 -16.10 4.45 -2.25
C MET A 124 -14.67 4.75 -1.76
N SER A 125 -14.47 5.96 -1.25
CA SER A 125 -13.20 6.37 -0.68
C SER A 125 -13.37 7.14 0.63
N ASN A 126 -12.28 7.20 1.42
CA ASN A 126 -12.18 8.01 2.63
C ASN A 126 -10.87 8.79 2.58
N LEU A 127 -10.96 10.08 2.76
CA LEU A 127 -9.81 10.95 2.82
C LEU A 127 -9.23 10.97 4.24
N VAL A 128 -7.92 11.12 4.34
CA VAL A 128 -7.19 11.26 5.61
C VAL A 128 -6.51 12.61 5.62
N ASN A 129 -6.76 13.39 6.65
CA ASN A 129 -6.13 14.71 6.79
C ASN A 129 -4.69 14.60 7.37
N SER A 130 -4.00 15.73 7.47
CA SER A 130 -2.63 15.82 7.97
C SER A 130 -2.44 15.42 9.44
N SER A 131 -3.54 15.29 10.20
CA SER A 131 -3.54 14.81 11.59
C SER A 131 -3.83 13.31 11.71
N GLY A 132 -4.10 12.60 10.59
CA GLY A 132 -4.43 11.18 10.57
C GLY A 132 -5.92 10.88 10.84
N VAL A 133 -6.78 11.89 10.77
CA VAL A 133 -8.23 11.71 10.94
C VAL A 133 -8.83 11.26 9.61
N ILE A 134 -9.51 10.12 9.63
CA ILE A 134 -10.26 9.59 8.48
C ILE A 134 -11.61 10.30 8.40
N ALA A 135 -11.97 10.80 7.22
CA ALA A 135 -13.27 11.40 6.94
C ALA A 135 -14.32 10.34 6.59
N SER A 136 -15.61 10.70 6.63
CA SER A 136 -16.72 9.87 6.18
C SER A 136 -16.57 9.44 4.72
N ASP A 137 -17.37 8.46 4.30
CA ASP A 137 -17.37 7.92 2.95
C ASP A 137 -17.66 9.00 1.89
N VAL A 138 -16.86 9.00 0.85
CA VAL A 138 -17.09 9.74 -0.39
C VAL A 138 -17.66 8.77 -1.43
N SER A 139 -18.68 9.19 -2.16
CA SER A 139 -19.30 8.39 -3.22
C SER A 139 -18.27 7.80 -4.18
N GLY A 140 -18.48 6.54 -4.55
CA GLY A 140 -17.53 5.81 -5.38
C GLY A 140 -17.41 6.35 -6.80
N VAL A 141 -16.21 6.28 -7.35
CA VAL A 141 -15.89 6.61 -8.74
C VAL A 141 -15.20 5.41 -9.37
N GLY A 142 -15.53 5.17 -10.64
CA GLY A 142 -14.98 4.05 -11.41
C GLY A 142 -15.57 2.68 -11.02
N THR A 143 -15.04 1.64 -11.63
CA THR A 143 -15.49 0.26 -11.44
C THR A 143 -15.14 -0.26 -10.04
N ALA A 144 -16.17 -0.70 -9.31
CA ALA A 144 -16.04 -1.29 -7.98
C ALA A 144 -15.18 -2.57 -8.03
N ARG A 145 -14.13 -2.65 -7.22
CA ARG A 145 -13.18 -3.77 -7.22
C ARG A 145 -12.42 -3.89 -5.90
N GLN A 146 -11.81 -5.03 -5.69
CA GLN A 146 -11.01 -5.35 -4.50
C GLN A 146 -9.66 -5.96 -4.89
N ASN A 147 -8.79 -6.22 -3.91
CA ASN A 147 -7.45 -6.81 -4.11
C ASN A 147 -6.57 -6.03 -5.10
N LEU A 148 -6.80 -4.74 -5.20
CA LEU A 148 -6.04 -3.80 -6.00
C LEU A 148 -4.84 -3.27 -5.20
N ALA A 149 -3.97 -2.52 -5.86
CA ALA A 149 -2.90 -1.78 -5.20
C ALA A 149 -2.99 -0.29 -5.50
N ALA A 150 -2.29 0.51 -4.70
CA ALA A 150 -2.19 1.95 -4.91
C ALA A 150 -0.79 2.46 -4.56
N ALA A 151 -0.35 3.50 -5.26
CA ALA A 151 0.90 4.19 -4.98
C ALA A 151 0.76 5.69 -5.21
N GLU A 152 1.62 6.46 -4.57
CA GLU A 152 1.81 7.87 -4.87
C GLU A 152 2.77 8.06 -6.07
N TYR A 153 2.60 9.16 -6.81
CA TYR A 153 3.49 9.60 -7.91
C TYR A 153 3.44 11.12 -8.06
N GLY A 154 4.27 11.68 -8.95
CA GLY A 154 4.25 13.11 -9.33
C GLY A 154 5.09 14.04 -8.46
N GLY A 155 5.91 13.49 -7.56
CA GLY A 155 6.84 14.25 -6.73
C GLY A 155 6.19 14.95 -5.53
N ILE A 156 7.01 15.49 -4.62
CA ILE A 156 6.59 15.98 -3.30
C ILE A 156 5.60 17.16 -3.38
N SER A 157 5.85 18.12 -4.25
CA SER A 157 5.04 19.35 -4.36
C SER A 157 3.74 19.17 -5.13
N SER A 158 3.65 18.10 -5.93
CA SER A 158 2.51 17.78 -6.80
C SER A 158 2.04 16.33 -6.65
N ARG A 159 2.19 15.77 -5.45
CA ARG A 159 1.90 14.38 -5.15
C ARG A 159 0.46 14.02 -5.48
N LYS A 160 0.34 12.97 -6.27
CA LYS A 160 -0.90 12.35 -6.74
C LYS A 160 -0.89 10.89 -6.37
N ALA A 161 -2.00 10.20 -6.56
CA ALA A 161 -2.07 8.76 -6.36
C ALA A 161 -2.67 8.05 -7.58
N ILE A 162 -2.37 6.77 -7.68
CA ILE A 162 -2.95 5.86 -8.67
C ILE A 162 -3.41 4.60 -7.96
N PHE A 163 -4.65 4.19 -8.22
CA PHE A 163 -5.21 2.89 -7.87
C PHE A 163 -5.28 2.05 -9.13
N ALA A 164 -4.71 0.86 -9.15
CA ALA A 164 -4.71 0.03 -10.34
C ALA A 164 -4.85 -1.46 -10.07
N TYR A 165 -5.27 -2.19 -11.12
CA TYR A 165 -5.46 -3.64 -11.11
C TYR A 165 -6.59 -4.08 -10.16
N GLY A 166 -6.49 -5.30 -9.62
CA GLY A 166 -7.49 -5.90 -8.74
C GLY A 166 -8.45 -6.84 -9.46
N GLU A 167 -9.59 -7.08 -8.83
CA GLU A 167 -10.61 -7.97 -9.39
C GLU A 167 -12.03 -7.40 -9.29
N THR A 168 -12.81 -7.68 -10.31
CA THR A 168 -14.27 -7.53 -10.40
C THR A 168 -14.91 -8.93 -10.40
N SER A 169 -15.58 -9.36 -11.45
CA SER A 169 -15.92 -10.77 -11.69
C SER A 169 -14.68 -11.60 -12.11
N GLY A 170 -13.62 -10.95 -12.59
CA GLY A 170 -12.32 -11.49 -12.93
C GLY A 170 -11.24 -10.45 -12.68
N ASN A 171 -9.98 -10.81 -12.88
CA ASN A 171 -8.87 -9.86 -12.76
C ASN A 171 -9.00 -8.73 -13.80
N VAL A 172 -8.61 -7.52 -13.39
CA VAL A 172 -8.61 -6.32 -14.24
C VAL A 172 -7.26 -5.61 -14.20
N SER A 173 -6.97 -4.80 -15.24
CA SER A 173 -5.79 -3.93 -15.30
C SER A 173 -6.17 -2.43 -15.34
N LEU A 174 -7.43 -2.09 -15.08
CA LEU A 174 -7.93 -0.72 -14.99
C LEU A 174 -7.13 0.11 -13.98
N SER A 175 -7.04 1.42 -14.23
CA SER A 175 -6.47 2.34 -13.25
C SER A 175 -7.36 3.58 -13.07
N ASN A 176 -7.24 4.21 -11.88
CA ASN A 176 -7.88 5.49 -11.56
C ASN A 176 -6.84 6.41 -10.97
N LEU A 177 -6.70 7.58 -11.53
CA LEU A 177 -5.80 8.61 -11.05
C LEU A 177 -6.50 9.43 -9.96
N VAL A 178 -5.72 9.87 -8.99
CA VAL A 178 -6.16 10.78 -7.92
C VAL A 178 -5.36 12.06 -8.03
N ASN A 179 -6.03 13.19 -8.10
CA ASN A 179 -5.38 14.49 -8.18
C ASN A 179 -4.85 14.95 -6.80
N THR A 180 -4.19 16.09 -6.77
CA THR A 180 -3.61 16.70 -5.55
C THR A 180 -4.63 17.11 -4.50
N SER A 181 -5.92 17.11 -4.83
CA SER A 181 -7.04 17.40 -3.92
C SER A 181 -7.77 16.14 -3.43
N GLY A 182 -7.30 14.93 -3.82
CA GLY A 182 -7.91 13.66 -3.42
C GLY A 182 -9.13 13.24 -4.25
N VAL A 183 -9.37 13.88 -5.39
CA VAL A 183 -10.48 13.51 -6.29
C VAL A 183 -10.03 12.37 -7.19
N ILE A 184 -10.77 11.26 -7.14
CA ILE A 184 -10.56 10.09 -8.01
C ILE A 184 -11.19 10.39 -9.38
N ALA A 185 -10.44 10.16 -10.45
CA ALA A 185 -10.93 10.23 -11.82
C ALA A 185 -11.59 8.91 -12.26
N SER A 186 -12.37 8.95 -13.34
CA SER A 186 -12.96 7.76 -14.00
C SER A 186 -11.90 6.75 -14.42
N ASP A 187 -12.34 5.54 -14.74
CA ASP A 187 -11.47 4.46 -15.17
C ASP A 187 -10.64 4.85 -16.40
N VAL A 188 -9.35 4.53 -16.34
CA VAL A 188 -8.44 4.53 -17.48
C VAL A 188 -8.29 3.10 -17.97
N THR A 189 -8.33 2.90 -19.28
CA THR A 189 -8.17 1.60 -19.93
C THR A 189 -6.91 0.90 -19.40
N GLY A 190 -7.06 -0.38 -19.06
CA GLY A 190 -6.01 -1.16 -18.45
C GLY A 190 -4.80 -1.39 -19.36
N VAL A 191 -3.63 -1.38 -18.75
CA VAL A 191 -2.35 -1.69 -19.39
C VAL A 191 -1.70 -2.85 -18.64
N GLY A 192 -1.06 -3.73 -19.40
CA GLY A 192 -0.40 -4.94 -18.87
C GLY A 192 -1.37 -6.06 -18.49
N THR A 193 -0.83 -7.14 -17.98
CA THR A 193 -1.58 -8.34 -17.60
C THR A 193 -2.46 -8.09 -16.38
N ALA A 194 -3.76 -8.29 -16.52
CA ALA A 194 -4.74 -8.15 -15.46
C ALA A 194 -4.43 -9.11 -14.29
N ARG A 195 -4.35 -8.59 -13.07
CA ARG A 195 -3.98 -9.37 -11.88
C ARG A 195 -4.45 -8.72 -10.58
N ARG A 196 -4.48 -9.48 -9.50
CA ARG A 196 -4.90 -9.04 -8.17
C ARG A 196 -3.84 -9.38 -7.12
N ASP A 197 -4.04 -8.94 -5.89
CA ASP A 197 -3.17 -9.23 -4.72
C ASP A 197 -1.70 -8.82 -4.94
N LEU A 198 -1.50 -7.74 -5.66
CA LEU A 198 -0.20 -7.17 -6.00
C LEU A 198 0.20 -6.09 -4.99
N GLY A 199 1.47 -5.70 -5.01
CA GLY A 199 1.99 -4.54 -4.28
C GLY A 199 2.22 -3.35 -5.19
N ALA A 200 2.27 -2.15 -4.60
CA ALA A 200 2.68 -0.94 -5.31
C ALA A 200 3.37 0.05 -4.36
N ALA A 201 4.37 0.76 -4.88
CA ALA A 201 5.08 1.82 -4.15
C ALA A 201 5.64 2.87 -5.10
N MET A 202 5.96 4.03 -4.55
CA MET A 202 6.71 5.07 -5.27
C MET A 202 8.20 4.71 -5.32
N TYR A 203 8.86 5.05 -6.43
CA TYR A 203 10.32 5.03 -6.62
C TYR A 203 10.78 6.26 -7.39
N GLY A 204 12.09 6.52 -7.44
CA GLY A 204 12.67 7.63 -8.18
C GLY A 204 12.20 9.01 -7.74
N GLY A 205 11.53 9.09 -6.57
CA GLY A 205 11.03 10.33 -6.00
C GLY A 205 9.74 10.88 -6.63
N ASP A 206 9.30 10.38 -7.78
CA ASP A 206 8.14 10.91 -8.52
C ASP A 206 7.36 9.88 -9.34
N LYS A 207 7.81 8.62 -9.40
CA LYS A 207 7.26 7.52 -10.19
C LYS A 207 6.70 6.43 -9.30
N ALA A 208 5.92 5.50 -9.87
CA ALA A 208 5.41 4.35 -9.13
C ALA A 208 5.68 3.03 -9.86
N ILE A 209 5.62 1.94 -9.13
CA ILE A 209 5.74 0.58 -9.65
C ILE A 209 4.67 -0.30 -9.03
N PHE A 210 4.03 -1.12 -9.86
CA PHE A 210 3.17 -2.23 -9.46
C PHE A 210 3.90 -3.54 -9.75
N ALA A 211 3.96 -4.48 -8.80
CA ALA A 211 4.62 -5.74 -9.06
C ALA A 211 3.99 -6.91 -8.30
N TYR A 212 4.30 -8.12 -8.79
CA TYR A 212 3.81 -9.39 -8.27
C TYR A 212 2.30 -9.57 -8.46
N GLY A 213 1.68 -10.46 -7.68
CA GLY A 213 0.25 -10.71 -7.67
C GLY A 213 -0.16 -12.06 -8.25
N TYR A 214 -1.45 -12.20 -8.54
CA TYR A 214 -2.07 -13.43 -9.02
C TYR A 214 -2.84 -13.19 -10.31
N ILE A 215 -2.55 -13.99 -11.34
CA ILE A 215 -3.23 -14.00 -12.64
C ILE A 215 -4.20 -15.21 -12.67
N SER A 216 -3.75 -16.34 -13.09
CA SER A 216 -4.25 -17.71 -12.88
C SER A 216 -3.20 -18.54 -12.13
N SER A 217 -2.02 -17.98 -11.98
CA SER A 217 -0.88 -18.47 -11.20
C SER A 217 -0.21 -17.26 -10.52
N TYR A 218 0.68 -17.51 -9.59
CA TYR A 218 1.50 -16.45 -8.99
C TYR A 218 2.39 -15.79 -10.04
N SER A 219 2.60 -14.49 -9.91
CA SER A 219 3.33 -13.67 -10.87
C SER A 219 4.40 -12.83 -10.17
N SER A 220 5.50 -12.59 -10.88
CA SER A 220 6.54 -11.62 -10.50
C SER A 220 6.65 -10.46 -11.51
N LEU A 221 5.73 -10.35 -12.47
CA LEU A 221 5.66 -9.24 -13.42
C LEU A 221 5.61 -7.89 -12.70
N SER A 222 6.16 -6.87 -13.36
CA SER A 222 6.06 -5.48 -12.88
C SER A 222 5.63 -4.53 -14.00
N ASN A 223 5.02 -3.39 -13.59
CA ASN A 223 4.66 -2.28 -14.47
C ASN A 223 5.12 -0.98 -13.82
N LEU A 224 5.90 -0.24 -14.56
CA LEU A 224 6.33 1.09 -14.14
C LEU A 224 5.23 2.10 -14.44
N VAL A 225 5.16 3.14 -13.61
CA VAL A 225 4.25 4.27 -13.78
C VAL A 225 5.08 5.55 -13.86
N SER A 226 4.86 6.33 -14.90
CA SER A 226 5.54 7.61 -15.08
C SER A 226 5.11 8.65 -14.03
N ASN A 227 5.82 9.75 -13.92
CA ASN A 227 5.44 10.89 -13.06
C ASN A 227 4.18 11.63 -13.52
N SER A 228 3.63 11.28 -14.69
CA SER A 228 2.32 11.73 -15.16
C SER A 228 1.19 10.74 -14.92
N GLY A 229 1.49 9.55 -14.33
CA GLY A 229 0.51 8.52 -14.01
C GLY A 229 0.23 7.53 -15.16
N VAL A 230 1.07 7.49 -16.17
CA VAL A 230 0.93 6.54 -17.29
C VAL A 230 1.55 5.21 -16.90
N VAL A 231 0.76 4.15 -16.93
CA VAL A 231 1.20 2.76 -16.69
C VAL A 231 1.87 2.22 -17.94
N ALA A 232 3.07 1.67 -17.81
CA ALA A 232 3.81 1.03 -18.90
C ALA A 232 3.40 -0.45 -19.04
N SER A 233 3.73 -1.06 -20.18
CA SER A 233 3.57 -2.50 -20.43
C SER A 233 4.35 -3.34 -19.41
N ASP A 234 4.04 -4.64 -19.37
CA ASP A 234 4.69 -5.59 -18.46
C ASP A 234 6.21 -5.64 -18.68
N THR A 235 6.92 -5.63 -17.57
CA THR A 235 8.34 -5.96 -17.50
C THR A 235 8.46 -7.37 -16.91
N SER A 236 9.39 -8.16 -17.47
CA SER A 236 9.67 -9.51 -17.00
C SER A 236 9.91 -9.54 -15.49
N GLY A 237 9.34 -10.57 -14.85
CA GLY A 237 9.40 -10.70 -13.40
C GLY A 237 10.80 -11.01 -12.88
N VAL A 238 11.08 -10.52 -11.68
CA VAL A 238 12.29 -10.79 -10.92
C VAL A 238 11.90 -11.36 -9.55
N GLY A 239 12.68 -12.30 -9.06
CA GLY A 239 12.43 -12.98 -7.79
C GLY A 239 11.28 -13.98 -7.83
N SER A 240 10.96 -14.56 -6.68
CA SER A 240 9.94 -15.58 -6.51
C SER A 240 8.53 -15.00 -6.71
N ALA A 241 7.80 -15.59 -7.66
CA ALA A 241 6.42 -15.21 -7.96
C ALA A 241 5.52 -15.46 -6.74
N ARG A 242 4.74 -14.46 -6.35
CA ARG A 242 3.86 -14.51 -5.15
C ARG A 242 2.75 -13.47 -5.17
N ALA A 243 1.73 -13.65 -4.35
CA ALA A 243 0.62 -12.73 -4.17
C ALA A 243 0.49 -12.30 -2.70
N GLY A 244 -0.45 -11.41 -2.39
CA GLY A 244 -0.59 -10.84 -1.05
C GLY A 244 0.62 -10.00 -0.61
N VAL A 245 1.46 -9.63 -1.56
CA VAL A 245 2.65 -8.79 -1.37
C VAL A 245 2.23 -7.37 -1.05
N ARG A 246 2.99 -6.70 -0.20
CA ARG A 246 2.84 -5.25 -0.01
C ARG A 246 4.15 -4.54 -0.27
N ALA A 247 4.05 -3.26 -0.55
CA ALA A 247 5.22 -2.46 -0.86
C ALA A 247 5.16 -1.09 -0.19
N ALA A 248 6.33 -0.53 0.06
CA ALA A 248 6.49 0.82 0.59
C ALA A 248 7.73 1.48 -0.01
N ASN A 249 7.75 2.79 -0.02
CA ASN A 249 8.93 3.56 -0.37
C ASN A 249 9.84 3.75 0.87
N TYR A 250 11.15 3.77 0.65
CA TYR A 250 12.19 4.03 1.64
C TYR A 250 13.38 4.75 1.00
N GLY A 251 14.31 5.24 1.81
CA GLY A 251 15.57 5.83 1.33
C GLY A 251 15.38 6.99 0.33
N ALA A 252 14.29 7.73 0.45
CA ALA A 252 13.86 8.84 -0.38
C ALA A 252 13.36 8.46 -1.79
N ASP A 253 14.03 7.56 -2.50
CA ASP A 253 13.81 7.30 -3.93
C ASP A 253 13.72 5.81 -4.30
N LYS A 254 13.67 4.93 -3.31
CA LYS A 254 13.64 3.47 -3.46
C LYS A 254 12.33 2.89 -2.97
N ALA A 255 12.05 1.64 -3.38
CA ALA A 255 10.91 0.88 -2.89
C ALA A 255 11.32 -0.53 -2.45
N ILE A 256 10.50 -1.15 -1.63
CA ILE A 256 10.65 -2.51 -1.18
C ILE A 256 9.32 -3.24 -1.30
N PHE A 257 9.32 -4.42 -1.91
CA PHE A 257 8.25 -5.38 -1.90
C PHE A 257 8.59 -6.46 -0.88
N ALA A 258 7.69 -6.78 0.04
CA ALA A 258 7.99 -7.81 1.03
C ALA A 258 6.77 -8.65 1.37
N TYR A 259 7.06 -9.81 1.96
CA TYR A 259 6.08 -10.79 2.40
C TYR A 259 5.22 -11.36 1.26
N GLY A 260 4.09 -11.95 1.59
CA GLY A 260 3.16 -12.54 0.62
C GLY A 260 3.08 -14.06 0.73
N TYR A 261 2.41 -14.65 -0.25
CA TYR A 261 2.19 -16.11 -0.29
C TYR A 261 2.33 -16.68 -1.71
N ASN A 262 3.00 -17.78 -1.76
CA ASN A 262 3.06 -18.93 -2.63
C ASN A 262 3.66 -20.03 -1.73
N ALA A 263 3.04 -20.45 -0.68
CA ALA A 263 3.47 -20.67 0.68
C ALA A 263 3.78 -19.29 1.32
N TYR A 264 3.37 -19.06 2.56
CA TYR A 264 3.67 -17.77 3.22
C TYR A 264 5.17 -17.56 3.33
N VAL A 265 5.61 -16.32 3.08
CA VAL A 265 7.03 -15.96 3.05
C VAL A 265 7.26 -14.60 3.73
N SER A 266 8.49 -14.39 4.22
CA SER A 266 8.95 -13.11 4.78
C SER A 266 10.04 -12.45 3.91
N MET A 267 10.35 -13.02 2.74
CA MET A 267 11.35 -12.47 1.82
C MET A 267 10.99 -11.08 1.31
N SER A 268 11.98 -10.36 0.82
CA SER A 268 11.80 -9.04 0.22
C SER A 268 12.57 -8.89 -1.10
N ASN A 269 12.14 -7.89 -1.90
CA ASN A 269 12.85 -7.45 -3.11
C ASN A 269 12.98 -5.94 -3.06
N LEU A 270 14.18 -5.45 -3.19
CA LEU A 270 14.46 -4.02 -3.22
C LEU A 270 14.28 -3.50 -4.64
N VAL A 271 13.80 -2.27 -4.75
CA VAL A 271 13.67 -1.55 -6.02
C VAL A 271 14.56 -0.31 -5.95
N ASN A 272 15.44 -0.16 -6.90
CA ASN A 272 16.32 1.00 -6.97
C ASN A 272 15.60 2.25 -7.50
N SER A 273 16.27 3.40 -7.52
CA SER A 273 15.75 4.68 -7.99
C SER A 273 15.39 4.71 -9.49
N SER A 274 15.82 3.71 -10.26
CA SER A 274 15.48 3.55 -11.68
C SER A 274 14.28 2.60 -11.90
N GLY A 275 13.70 2.02 -10.82
CA GLY A 275 12.56 1.09 -10.91
C GLY A 275 12.96 -0.35 -11.21
N VAL A 276 14.23 -0.70 -11.10
CA VAL A 276 14.70 -2.08 -11.29
C VAL A 276 14.49 -2.86 -10.01
N VAL A 277 13.73 -3.97 -10.11
CA VAL A 277 13.50 -4.91 -9.01
C VAL A 277 14.72 -5.82 -8.88
N GLY A 278 15.26 -5.92 -7.68
CA GLY A 278 16.36 -6.82 -7.34
C GLY A 278 15.89 -8.25 -7.03
N SER A 279 16.85 -9.20 -6.98
CA SER A 279 16.61 -10.58 -6.58
C SER A 279 16.07 -10.68 -5.15
N ASP A 280 15.59 -11.86 -4.77
CA ASP A 280 15.08 -12.15 -3.43
C ASP A 280 16.15 -11.90 -2.36
N VAL A 281 15.77 -11.20 -1.32
CA VAL A 281 16.52 -11.05 -0.08
C VAL A 281 15.90 -11.98 0.96
N THR A 282 16.74 -12.69 1.69
CA THR A 282 16.31 -13.63 2.75
C THR A 282 15.30 -12.98 3.68
N GLY A 283 14.23 -13.71 3.97
CA GLY A 283 13.13 -13.25 4.79
C GLY A 283 13.52 -12.97 6.25
N VAL A 284 12.87 -11.98 6.84
CA VAL A 284 13.03 -11.59 8.24
C VAL A 284 11.64 -11.52 8.89
N GLY A 285 11.53 -12.01 10.11
CA GLY A 285 10.29 -12.05 10.87
C GLY A 285 9.30 -13.12 10.42
N THR A 286 8.11 -13.08 11.01
CA THR A 286 7.03 -14.05 10.77
C THR A 286 6.50 -13.93 9.34
N ASP A 287 6.48 -15.05 8.62
CA ASP A 287 5.93 -15.17 7.28
C ASP A 287 4.42 -14.90 7.27
N ARG A 288 3.97 -14.02 6.39
CA ARG A 288 2.55 -13.63 6.28
C ARG A 288 2.25 -12.89 4.98
N GLY A 289 0.97 -12.80 4.63
CA GLY A 289 0.50 -12.02 3.48
C GLY A 289 -0.64 -11.08 3.87
N SER A 290 -1.14 -10.33 2.89
CA SER A 290 -2.29 -9.41 3.04
C SER A 290 -2.14 -8.40 4.20
N LEU A 291 -0.91 -7.99 4.47
CA LEU A 291 -0.53 -6.99 5.47
C LEU A 291 -0.73 -5.56 4.92
N GLY A 292 -0.46 -4.55 5.75
CA GLY A 292 -0.31 -3.17 5.31
C GLY A 292 1.17 -2.80 5.18
N ALA A 293 1.49 -1.82 4.34
CA ALA A 293 2.83 -1.25 4.25
C ALA A 293 2.78 0.24 3.92
N ALA A 294 3.64 1.02 4.54
CA ALA A 294 3.74 2.46 4.29
C ALA A 294 5.15 3.00 4.57
N GLY A 295 5.54 4.03 3.83
CA GLY A 295 6.70 4.84 4.17
C GLY A 295 6.38 5.80 5.31
N TYR A 296 7.32 5.98 6.22
CA TYR A 296 7.25 6.92 7.35
C TYR A 296 8.64 7.50 7.65
N SER A 297 8.70 8.49 8.54
CA SER A 297 9.94 9.19 8.91
C SER A 297 10.63 9.88 7.73
N VAL A 298 11.15 11.06 7.97
CA VAL A 298 12.00 11.82 7.03
C VAL A 298 13.45 11.87 7.49
N SER A 299 13.76 11.19 8.59
CA SER A 299 15.13 11.00 9.08
C SER A 299 15.63 9.59 8.70
N ALA A 300 16.87 9.54 8.21
CA ALA A 300 17.55 8.30 7.85
C ALA A 300 17.82 7.39 9.06
#